data_19cda9f4b510028cf63a82c7593bbe2d
#
_entry.id   19cda9f4b510028cf63a82c7593bbe2d
#
_cell.length_a   1.000
_cell.length_b   1.000
_cell.length_c   1.000
_cell.angle_alpha   90.00
_cell.angle_beta   90.00
_cell.angle_gamma   90.00
#
_symmetry.space_group_name_H-M   'P 1'
#
loop_
_entity.id
_entity.type
_entity.pdbx_description
1 polymer ?
#
loop_
_entity_poly.entity_id
_entity_poly.type
_entity_poly.pdbx_seq_one_letter_code
_entity_poly.pdbx_strand_id
1 'polypeptide(L)'
;RDLVRSRGLGDVYKRQVKKDKINMYSAQSSFFIIVSFFPFIMLLLCILNYTNITESYLLTFVYELLPAKTQPLIISIINEIYHSSSFTLLSVTAVSAIWAAGKGFVSIIQGLNDVYDTGGESRNYFILRIHAMLYTIALIVVIIFSLVLMVFGNRILELIELHWPLVGSAIQFALRFKFIIFIGVLTLFSLVLYIVVPNRKSRIKYELPGAIFTALGWTIFSYVFSIYVDMSTGFAITYGSLATLVFIMLWLYACMNVLFIGAEINAHFQGIR
;
A
#
# COMPACT_ATOMS: atom_id res chain seq x y z
N ARG A 1 -17.72 34.62 -18.78
CA ARG A 1 -16.33 34.35 -19.24
C ARG A 1 -15.66 33.29 -18.36
N ASP A 2 -15.88 33.26 -17.04
CA ASP A 2 -15.20 32.33 -16.11
C ASP A 2 -15.69 30.88 -16.20
N LEU A 3 -16.98 30.67 -16.51
CA LEU A 3 -17.57 29.35 -16.70
C LEU A 3 -17.03 28.59 -17.94
N VAL A 4 -16.70 29.34 -19.01
CA VAL A 4 -16.09 28.75 -20.22
C VAL A 4 -14.64 28.37 -19.96
N ARG A 5 -13.94 29.18 -19.15
CA ARG A 5 -12.53 28.90 -18.76
C ARG A 5 -12.42 27.68 -17.84
N SER A 6 -13.36 27.50 -16.90
CA SER A 6 -13.40 26.34 -16.00
C SER A 6 -13.74 25.04 -16.74
N ARG A 7 -14.64 25.09 -17.75
CA ARG A 7 -14.94 23.94 -18.62
C ARG A 7 -13.71 23.54 -19.46
N GLY A 8 -12.98 24.52 -19.99
CA GLY A 8 -11.76 24.26 -20.75
C GLY A 8 -10.65 23.60 -19.91
N LEU A 9 -10.46 24.03 -18.65
CA LEU A 9 -9.52 23.41 -17.71
C LEU A 9 -9.89 21.96 -17.39
N GLY A 10 -11.17 21.67 -17.15
CA GLY A 10 -11.65 20.32 -16.90
C GLY A 10 -11.45 19.38 -18.10
N ASP A 11 -11.64 19.86 -19.32
CA ASP A 11 -11.44 19.08 -20.54
C ASP A 11 -9.96 18.86 -20.86
N VAL A 12 -9.09 19.83 -20.59
CA VAL A 12 -7.64 19.68 -20.70
C VAL A 12 -7.15 18.65 -19.68
N TYR A 13 -7.59 18.73 -18.44
CA TYR A 13 -7.25 17.76 -17.40
C TYR A 13 -7.72 16.33 -17.75
N LYS A 14 -8.95 16.16 -18.22
CA LYS A 14 -9.46 14.86 -18.67
C LYS A 14 -8.67 14.28 -19.84
N ARG A 15 -8.27 15.12 -20.81
CA ARG A 15 -7.43 14.66 -21.94
C ARG A 15 -6.05 14.23 -21.48
N GLN A 16 -5.48 14.91 -20.47
CA GLN A 16 -4.18 14.63 -19.89
C GLN A 16 -4.18 13.29 -19.16
N VAL A 17 -5.09 13.10 -18.21
CA VAL A 17 -5.29 11.83 -17.48
C VAL A 17 -5.49 10.64 -18.45
N LYS A 18 -6.17 10.87 -19.58
CA LYS A 18 -6.36 9.86 -20.64
C LYS A 18 -5.07 9.60 -21.42
N LYS A 19 -4.29 10.65 -21.71
CA LYS A 19 -2.99 10.54 -22.40
C LYS A 19 -1.98 9.74 -21.56
N ASP A 20 -1.94 9.98 -20.25
CA ASP A 20 -0.99 9.35 -19.35
C ASP A 20 -1.38 7.93 -18.91
N LYS A 21 -2.49 7.41 -19.44
CA LYS A 21 -2.97 6.04 -19.18
C LYS A 21 -3.12 5.72 -17.68
N ILE A 22 -3.38 6.74 -16.85
CA ILE A 22 -3.47 6.60 -15.38
C ILE A 22 -4.38 5.45 -14.98
N ASN A 23 -5.59 5.37 -15.57
CA ASN A 23 -6.55 4.30 -15.27
C ASN A 23 -6.00 2.91 -15.58
N MET A 24 -5.19 2.79 -16.64
CA MET A 24 -4.57 1.51 -17.02
C MET A 24 -3.51 1.09 -15.99
N TYR A 25 -2.62 2.01 -15.61
CA TYR A 25 -1.60 1.71 -14.60
C TYR A 25 -2.20 1.47 -13.22
N SER A 26 -3.25 2.21 -12.86
CA SER A 26 -3.99 1.99 -11.60
C SER A 26 -4.63 0.61 -11.55
N ALA A 27 -5.30 0.19 -12.62
CA ALA A 27 -5.92 -1.14 -12.70
C ALA A 27 -4.87 -2.26 -12.67
N GLN A 28 -3.79 -2.11 -13.43
CA GLN A 28 -2.72 -3.09 -13.49
C GLN A 28 -1.99 -3.23 -12.15
N SER A 29 -1.66 -2.11 -11.48
CA SER A 29 -1.03 -2.14 -10.17
C SER A 29 -1.91 -2.81 -9.14
N SER A 30 -3.20 -2.44 -9.09
CA SER A 30 -4.17 -3.01 -8.15
C SER A 30 -4.35 -4.51 -8.34
N PHE A 31 -4.45 -4.96 -9.58
CA PHE A 31 -4.55 -6.38 -9.90
C PHE A 31 -3.33 -7.17 -9.38
N PHE A 32 -2.11 -6.72 -9.67
CA PHE A 32 -0.92 -7.42 -9.24
C PHE A 32 -0.68 -7.34 -7.72
N ILE A 33 -1.09 -6.25 -7.05
CA ILE A 33 -1.06 -6.16 -5.59
C ILE A 33 -1.97 -7.25 -4.99
N ILE A 34 -3.18 -7.44 -5.51
CA ILE A 34 -4.10 -8.48 -5.03
C ILE A 34 -3.54 -9.89 -5.30
N VAL A 35 -3.04 -10.14 -6.50
CA VAL A 35 -2.45 -11.44 -6.85
C VAL A 35 -1.25 -11.76 -5.96
N SER A 36 -0.46 -10.75 -5.57
CA SER A 36 0.68 -10.93 -4.67
C SER A 36 0.29 -11.13 -3.21
N PHE A 37 -0.94 -10.79 -2.82
CA PHE A 37 -1.39 -10.86 -1.44
C PHE A 37 -1.36 -12.28 -0.90
N PHE A 38 -1.83 -13.26 -1.67
CA PHE A 38 -1.85 -14.67 -1.23
C PHE A 38 -0.44 -15.23 -0.96
N PRO A 39 0.51 -15.21 -1.91
CA PRO A 39 1.84 -15.70 -1.62
C PRO A 39 2.56 -14.87 -0.55
N PHE A 40 2.21 -13.58 -0.41
CA PHE A 40 2.75 -12.74 0.66
C PHE A 40 2.26 -13.15 2.05
N ILE A 41 0.97 -13.43 2.23
CA ILE A 41 0.44 -13.93 3.50
C ILE A 41 1.06 -15.30 3.83
N MET A 42 1.17 -16.19 2.86
CA MET A 42 1.84 -17.49 3.06
C MET A 42 3.31 -17.30 3.47
N LEU A 43 4.02 -16.36 2.86
CA LEU A 43 5.39 -16.02 3.24
C LEU A 43 5.48 -15.54 4.69
N LEU A 44 4.58 -14.61 5.10
CA LEU A 44 4.54 -14.10 6.48
C LEU A 44 4.31 -15.25 7.47
N LEU A 45 3.35 -16.12 7.22
CA LEU A 45 3.04 -17.24 8.10
C LEU A 45 4.20 -18.25 8.14
N CYS A 46 4.85 -18.52 7.01
CA CYS A 46 6.06 -19.34 6.98
C CYS A 46 7.19 -18.72 7.83
N ILE A 47 7.39 -17.40 7.76
CA ILE A 47 8.40 -16.70 8.59
C ILE A 47 8.03 -16.82 10.07
N LEU A 48 6.76 -16.62 10.42
CA LEU A 48 6.29 -16.72 11.81
C LEU A 48 6.53 -18.11 12.40
N ASN A 49 6.39 -19.17 11.61
CA ASN A 49 6.66 -20.54 12.06
C ASN A 49 8.14 -20.80 12.42
N TYR A 50 9.08 -20.01 11.87
CA TYR A 50 10.49 -20.04 12.27
C TYR A 50 10.80 -19.18 13.51
N THR A 51 9.78 -18.53 14.06
CA THR A 51 9.89 -17.77 15.32
C THR A 51 9.35 -18.60 16.49
N ASN A 52 9.60 -18.14 17.72
CA ASN A 52 9.04 -18.77 18.94
C ASN A 52 7.55 -18.41 19.16
N ILE A 53 6.85 -17.91 18.17
CA ILE A 53 5.43 -17.59 18.24
C ILE A 53 4.66 -18.89 18.10
N THR A 54 3.89 -19.26 19.12
CA THR A 54 3.09 -20.47 19.11
C THR A 54 1.83 -20.31 18.26
N GLU A 55 1.39 -21.41 17.65
CA GLU A 55 0.13 -21.46 16.89
C GLU A 55 -1.05 -20.90 17.70
N SER A 56 -1.14 -21.29 18.99
CA SER A 56 -2.18 -20.82 19.91
C SER A 56 -2.21 -19.29 20.07
N TYR A 57 -1.05 -18.64 20.08
CA TYR A 57 -0.97 -17.18 20.15
C TYR A 57 -1.54 -16.52 18.89
N LEU A 58 -1.22 -17.07 17.70
CA LEU A 58 -1.77 -16.57 16.44
C LEU A 58 -3.29 -16.80 16.34
N LEU A 59 -3.77 -17.95 16.80
CA LEU A 59 -5.20 -18.23 16.80
C LEU A 59 -5.96 -17.26 17.70
N THR A 60 -5.43 -16.94 18.89
CA THR A 60 -6.01 -15.93 19.78
C THR A 60 -6.11 -14.58 19.07
N PHE A 61 -5.02 -14.17 18.42
CA PHE A 61 -4.98 -12.92 17.66
C PHE A 61 -5.99 -12.87 16.50
N VAL A 62 -6.19 -13.99 15.81
CA VAL A 62 -7.22 -14.12 14.75
C VAL A 62 -8.62 -13.94 15.34
N TYR A 63 -8.90 -14.56 16.49
CA TYR A 63 -10.20 -14.43 17.15
C TYR A 63 -10.50 -13.01 17.63
N GLU A 64 -9.49 -12.28 18.09
CA GLU A 64 -9.64 -10.91 18.58
C GLU A 64 -9.78 -9.86 17.46
N LEU A 65 -9.06 -10.03 16.34
CA LEU A 65 -8.96 -9.01 15.30
C LEU A 65 -9.88 -9.21 14.11
N LEU A 66 -10.22 -10.47 13.78
CA LEU A 66 -10.91 -10.77 12.55
C LEU A 66 -12.41 -11.04 12.78
N PRO A 67 -13.27 -10.57 11.85
CA PRO A 67 -14.69 -10.92 11.88
C PRO A 67 -14.90 -12.43 11.82
N ALA A 68 -15.89 -12.96 12.55
CA ALA A 68 -16.18 -14.38 12.66
C ALA A 68 -16.31 -15.11 11.31
N LYS A 69 -16.79 -14.43 10.27
CA LYS A 69 -16.94 -14.97 8.91
C LYS A 69 -15.61 -15.27 8.21
N THR A 70 -14.54 -14.56 8.54
CA THR A 70 -13.21 -14.72 7.90
C THR A 70 -12.27 -15.63 8.70
N GLN A 71 -12.56 -15.84 9.99
CA GLN A 71 -11.74 -16.66 10.88
C GLN A 71 -11.48 -18.08 10.36
N PRO A 72 -12.48 -18.86 9.88
CA PRO A 72 -12.24 -20.25 9.46
C PRO A 72 -11.21 -20.38 8.34
N LEU A 73 -11.20 -19.42 7.40
CA LEU A 73 -10.25 -19.42 6.29
C LEU A 73 -8.82 -19.20 6.82
N ILE A 74 -8.62 -18.20 7.69
CA ILE A 74 -7.29 -17.88 8.22
C ILE A 74 -6.79 -18.97 9.16
N ILE A 75 -7.66 -19.52 9.99
CA ILE A 75 -7.34 -20.63 10.88
C ILE A 75 -6.87 -21.86 10.07
N SER A 76 -7.57 -22.21 8.99
CA SER A 76 -7.15 -23.35 8.15
C SER A 76 -5.77 -23.11 7.52
N ILE A 77 -5.48 -21.89 7.07
CA ILE A 77 -4.16 -21.54 6.53
C ILE A 77 -3.07 -21.61 7.60
N ILE A 78 -3.33 -21.10 8.81
CA ILE A 78 -2.39 -21.19 9.94
C ILE A 78 -2.08 -22.64 10.26
N ASN A 79 -3.10 -23.46 10.46
CA ASN A 79 -2.95 -24.88 10.79
C ASN A 79 -2.16 -25.63 9.72
N GLU A 80 -2.46 -25.40 8.44
CA GLU A 80 -1.77 -26.04 7.32
C GLU A 80 -0.29 -25.65 7.30
N ILE A 81 0.05 -24.38 7.51
CA ILE A 81 1.43 -23.90 7.48
C ILE A 81 2.21 -24.40 8.69
N TYR A 82 1.63 -24.41 9.90
CA TYR A 82 2.32 -24.90 11.09
C TYR A 82 2.61 -26.40 11.03
N HIS A 83 1.73 -27.18 10.40
CA HIS A 83 1.90 -28.64 10.26
C HIS A 83 2.67 -29.07 9.00
N SER A 84 2.70 -28.23 7.96
CA SER A 84 3.28 -28.58 6.65
C SER A 84 4.45 -27.69 6.23
N SER A 85 4.94 -26.83 7.13
CA SER A 85 5.99 -25.88 6.74
C SER A 85 7.29 -26.59 6.40
N SER A 86 7.82 -26.26 5.21
CA SER A 86 9.12 -26.71 4.75
C SER A 86 9.90 -25.52 4.20
N PHE A 87 11.24 -25.65 4.18
CA PHE A 87 12.09 -24.64 3.52
C PHE A 87 11.71 -24.45 2.05
N THR A 88 11.24 -25.49 1.41
CA THR A 88 10.73 -25.44 0.02
C THR A 88 9.52 -24.55 -0.09
N LEU A 89 8.54 -24.67 0.83
CA LEU A 89 7.35 -23.83 0.85
C LEU A 89 7.70 -22.35 1.08
N LEU A 90 8.59 -22.07 2.03
CA LEU A 90 9.11 -20.72 2.28
C LEU A 90 9.74 -20.11 1.02
N SER A 91 10.60 -20.88 0.33
CA SER A 91 11.29 -20.40 -0.87
C SER A 91 10.33 -20.15 -2.02
N VAL A 92 9.38 -21.03 -2.27
CA VAL A 92 8.37 -20.89 -3.35
C VAL A 92 7.46 -19.69 -3.09
N THR A 93 6.97 -19.52 -1.85
CA THR A 93 6.13 -18.38 -1.50
C THR A 93 6.87 -17.06 -1.58
N ALA A 94 8.15 -17.00 -1.14
CA ALA A 94 8.98 -15.82 -1.23
C ALA A 94 9.20 -15.40 -2.70
N VAL A 95 9.60 -16.34 -3.56
CA VAL A 95 9.80 -16.07 -4.98
C VAL A 95 8.50 -15.62 -5.66
N SER A 96 7.39 -16.30 -5.37
CA SER A 96 6.08 -15.97 -5.92
C SER A 96 5.60 -14.60 -5.48
N ALA A 97 5.76 -14.24 -4.19
CA ALA A 97 5.40 -12.94 -3.65
C ALA A 97 6.21 -11.81 -4.30
N ILE A 98 7.53 -11.95 -4.37
CA ILE A 98 8.42 -10.96 -4.98
C ILE A 98 8.12 -10.82 -6.48
N TRP A 99 7.87 -11.93 -7.17
CA TRP A 99 7.57 -11.90 -8.60
C TRP A 99 6.23 -11.21 -8.91
N ALA A 100 5.17 -11.55 -8.20
CA ALA A 100 3.84 -10.98 -8.42
C ALA A 100 3.80 -9.50 -8.01
N ALA A 101 4.27 -9.16 -6.80
CA ALA A 101 4.33 -7.77 -6.34
C ALA A 101 5.26 -6.91 -7.20
N GLY A 102 6.38 -7.47 -7.67
CA GLY A 102 7.27 -6.80 -8.60
C GLY A 102 6.60 -6.40 -9.91
N LYS A 103 5.59 -7.13 -10.41
CA LYS A 103 4.76 -6.69 -11.56
C LYS A 103 3.92 -5.46 -11.21
N GLY A 104 3.35 -5.40 -10.01
CA GLY A 104 2.64 -4.22 -9.52
C GLY A 104 3.54 -2.99 -9.47
N PHE A 105 4.75 -3.14 -8.92
CA PHE A 105 5.74 -2.04 -8.91
C PHE A 105 6.19 -1.60 -10.29
N VAL A 106 6.39 -2.51 -11.24
CA VAL A 106 6.67 -2.14 -12.64
C VAL A 106 5.59 -1.20 -13.18
N SER A 107 4.32 -1.50 -12.91
CA SER A 107 3.20 -0.67 -13.32
C SER A 107 3.24 0.72 -12.68
N ILE A 108 3.56 0.79 -11.39
CA ILE A 108 3.70 2.06 -10.66
C ILE A 108 4.87 2.89 -11.23
N ILE A 109 6.03 2.26 -11.46
CA ILE A 109 7.20 2.94 -12.04
C ILE A 109 6.87 3.50 -13.42
N GLN A 110 6.26 2.69 -14.29
CA GLN A 110 5.89 3.11 -15.65
C GLN A 110 4.87 4.26 -15.60
N GLY A 111 3.82 4.13 -14.78
CA GLY A 111 2.81 5.17 -14.64
C GLY A 111 3.38 6.49 -14.13
N LEU A 112 4.25 6.47 -13.12
CA LEU A 112 4.91 7.67 -12.62
C LEU A 112 5.86 8.27 -13.67
N ASN A 113 6.61 7.44 -14.40
CA ASN A 113 7.48 7.92 -15.46
C ASN A 113 6.69 8.59 -16.61
N ASP A 114 5.52 8.04 -16.98
CA ASP A 114 4.64 8.63 -17.98
C ASP A 114 4.05 9.97 -17.49
N VAL A 115 3.62 10.04 -16.22
CA VAL A 115 3.08 11.27 -15.63
C VAL A 115 4.12 12.38 -15.59
N TYR A 116 5.35 12.06 -15.20
CA TYR A 116 6.42 13.03 -15.09
C TYR A 116 7.18 13.29 -16.41
N ASP A 117 6.73 12.69 -17.51
CA ASP A 117 7.33 12.85 -18.84
C ASP A 117 8.87 12.69 -18.81
N THR A 118 9.34 11.64 -18.16
CA THR A 118 10.77 11.41 -17.97
C THR A 118 11.51 11.08 -19.28
N GLY A 119 10.82 11.30 -20.41
CA GLY A 119 11.34 11.19 -21.78
C GLY A 119 11.89 9.81 -22.09
N GLY A 120 11.18 9.05 -22.89
CA GLY A 120 11.54 7.93 -23.77
C GLY A 120 12.82 7.11 -23.62
N GLU A 121 13.67 7.35 -22.69
CA GLU A 121 14.71 6.39 -22.29
C GLU A 121 14.00 5.21 -21.61
N SER A 122 13.49 4.31 -22.44
CA SER A 122 13.02 3.03 -21.96
C SER A 122 14.20 2.38 -21.26
N ARG A 123 14.23 2.50 -19.94
CA ARG A 123 15.15 1.69 -19.12
C ARG A 123 15.02 0.27 -19.64
N ASN A 124 16.17 -0.34 -19.96
CA ASN A 124 16.18 -1.75 -20.33
C ASN A 124 15.23 -2.51 -19.39
N TYR A 125 14.29 -3.28 -19.94
CA TYR A 125 13.25 -3.99 -19.18
C TYR A 125 13.82 -4.74 -17.96
N PHE A 126 15.02 -5.29 -18.08
CA PHE A 126 15.72 -5.96 -16.99
C PHE A 126 16.07 -5.03 -15.83
N ILE A 127 16.55 -3.82 -16.12
CA ILE A 127 16.88 -2.82 -15.10
C ILE A 127 15.61 -2.37 -14.37
N LEU A 128 14.53 -2.11 -15.12
CA LEU A 128 13.23 -1.79 -14.55
C LEU A 128 12.72 -2.89 -13.62
N ARG A 129 12.88 -4.16 -14.04
CA ARG A 129 12.45 -5.32 -13.28
C ARG A 129 13.24 -5.48 -11.99
N ILE A 130 14.55 -5.27 -12.01
CA ILE A 130 15.41 -5.31 -10.83
C ILE A 130 15.01 -4.24 -9.82
N HIS A 131 14.78 -2.99 -10.26
CA HIS A 131 14.32 -1.93 -9.36
C HIS A 131 12.95 -2.25 -8.75
N ALA A 132 12.00 -2.77 -9.54
CA ALA A 132 10.70 -3.19 -9.04
C ALA A 132 10.82 -4.28 -7.97
N MET A 133 11.71 -5.27 -8.16
CA MET A 133 11.97 -6.32 -7.16
C MET A 133 12.61 -5.73 -5.89
N LEU A 134 13.58 -4.82 -6.01
CA LEU A 134 14.19 -4.15 -4.86
C LEU A 134 13.17 -3.34 -4.06
N TYR A 135 12.29 -2.59 -4.72
CA TYR A 135 11.20 -1.86 -4.04
C TYR A 135 10.20 -2.81 -3.37
N THR A 136 9.91 -3.96 -4.00
CA THR A 136 9.06 -4.99 -3.40
C THR A 136 9.70 -5.54 -2.13
N ILE A 137 10.99 -5.89 -2.17
CA ILE A 137 11.72 -6.40 -0.99
C ILE A 137 11.75 -5.33 0.11
N ALA A 138 12.05 -4.08 -0.23
CA ALA A 138 12.03 -2.98 0.72
C ALA A 138 10.64 -2.81 1.38
N LEU A 139 9.56 -2.90 0.60
CA LEU A 139 8.20 -2.83 1.11
C LEU A 139 7.88 -4.01 2.04
N ILE A 140 8.26 -5.24 1.66
CA ILE A 140 8.08 -6.44 2.51
C ILE A 140 8.79 -6.25 3.85
N VAL A 141 10.04 -5.77 3.84
CA VAL A 141 10.80 -5.49 5.07
C VAL A 141 10.09 -4.44 5.94
N VAL A 142 9.59 -3.36 5.35
CA VAL A 142 8.83 -2.32 6.06
C VAL A 142 7.55 -2.89 6.67
N ILE A 143 6.82 -3.75 5.95
CA ILE A 143 5.59 -4.37 6.46
C ILE A 143 5.93 -5.31 7.62
N ILE A 144 6.94 -6.18 7.48
CA ILE A 144 7.37 -7.09 8.56
C ILE A 144 7.78 -6.28 9.79
N PHE A 145 8.58 -5.23 9.61
CA PHE A 145 9.00 -4.36 10.71
C PHE A 145 7.80 -3.67 11.38
N SER A 146 6.82 -3.20 10.61
CA SER A 146 5.58 -2.62 11.12
C SER A 146 4.75 -3.62 11.93
N LEU A 147 4.67 -4.88 11.47
CA LEU A 147 4.00 -5.95 12.20
C LEU A 147 4.71 -6.28 13.51
N VAL A 148 6.04 -6.34 13.51
CA VAL A 148 6.83 -6.54 14.72
C VAL A 148 6.59 -5.40 15.74
N LEU A 149 6.58 -4.15 15.26
CA LEU A 149 6.25 -3.01 16.12
C LEU A 149 4.81 -3.06 16.63
N MET A 150 3.86 -3.53 15.82
CA MET A 150 2.46 -3.68 16.24
C MET A 150 2.31 -4.73 17.34
N VAL A 151 3.00 -5.87 17.23
CA VAL A 151 2.91 -6.97 18.21
C VAL A 151 3.70 -6.67 19.48
N PHE A 152 4.90 -6.13 19.35
CA PHE A 152 5.83 -5.90 20.46
C PHE A 152 5.91 -4.45 20.93
N GLY A 153 5.17 -3.53 20.32
CA GLY A 153 5.26 -2.09 20.55
C GLY A 153 5.06 -1.70 22.03
N ASN A 154 4.11 -2.30 22.73
CA ASN A 154 3.89 -2.05 24.15
C ASN A 154 5.08 -2.48 24.99
N ARG A 155 5.67 -3.65 24.71
CA ARG A 155 6.89 -4.13 25.41
C ARG A 155 8.08 -3.23 25.14
N ILE A 156 8.24 -2.78 23.90
CA ILE A 156 9.30 -1.84 23.51
C ILE A 156 9.10 -0.50 24.25
N LEU A 157 7.85 -0.03 24.33
CA LEU A 157 7.53 1.20 25.05
C LEU A 157 7.86 1.10 26.54
N GLU A 158 7.47 0.00 27.20
CA GLU A 158 7.82 -0.28 28.61
C GLU A 158 9.34 -0.27 28.84
N LEU A 159 10.12 -0.88 27.96
CA LEU A 159 11.58 -0.88 28.03
C LEU A 159 12.15 0.52 27.84
N ILE A 160 11.59 1.32 26.94
CA ILE A 160 12.01 2.71 26.72
C ILE A 160 11.69 3.57 27.95
N GLU A 161 10.51 3.41 28.54
CA GLU A 161 10.11 4.15 29.74
C GLU A 161 10.99 3.83 30.94
N LEU A 162 11.39 2.56 31.06
CA LEU A 162 12.26 2.12 32.14
C LEU A 162 13.68 2.74 32.07
N HIS A 163 14.22 2.87 30.84
CA HIS A 163 15.59 3.35 30.65
C HIS A 163 15.66 4.84 30.32
N TRP A 164 14.64 5.37 29.67
CA TRP A 164 14.55 6.78 29.23
C TRP A 164 13.13 7.35 29.43
N PRO A 165 12.76 7.69 30.69
CA PRO A 165 11.40 8.14 31.02
C PRO A 165 10.91 9.37 30.19
N LEU A 166 11.82 10.30 29.88
CA LEU A 166 11.51 11.47 29.05
C LEU A 166 11.12 11.10 27.62
N VAL A 167 11.78 10.09 27.05
CA VAL A 167 11.47 9.60 25.70
C VAL A 167 10.14 8.86 25.70
N GLY A 168 9.89 8.03 26.72
CA GLY A 168 8.62 7.32 26.89
C GLY A 168 7.43 8.27 26.98
N SER A 169 7.53 9.30 27.82
CA SER A 169 6.48 10.31 27.98
C SER A 169 6.24 11.13 26.69
N ALA A 170 7.30 11.44 25.93
CA ALA A 170 7.19 12.11 24.65
C ALA A 170 6.46 11.24 23.60
N ILE A 171 6.76 9.93 23.56
CA ILE A 171 6.06 8.98 22.68
C ILE A 171 4.58 8.87 23.05
N GLN A 172 4.25 8.73 24.35
CA GLN A 172 2.86 8.70 24.80
C GLN A 172 2.11 9.99 24.46
N PHE A 173 2.75 11.15 24.61
CA PHE A 173 2.17 12.41 24.19
C PHE A 173 1.92 12.45 22.68
N ALA A 174 2.88 12.01 21.88
CA ALA A 174 2.73 11.92 20.42
C ALA A 174 1.56 11.01 20.00
N LEU A 175 1.36 9.88 20.69
CA LEU A 175 0.26 8.95 20.40
C LEU A 175 -1.14 9.56 20.62
N ARG A 176 -1.27 10.66 21.37
CA ARG A 176 -2.53 11.42 21.46
C ARG A 176 -2.93 12.05 20.10
N PHE A 177 -1.93 12.32 19.26
CA PHE A 177 -2.11 12.89 17.92
C PHE A 177 -2.05 11.84 16.81
N LYS A 178 -2.43 10.59 17.11
CA LYS A 178 -2.33 9.43 16.18
C LYS A 178 -2.86 9.71 14.77
N PHE A 179 -3.92 10.51 14.63
CA PHE A 179 -4.50 10.84 13.34
C PHE A 179 -3.60 11.75 12.50
N ILE A 180 -2.98 12.75 13.13
CA ILE A 180 -2.02 13.66 12.47
C ILE A 180 -0.77 12.89 12.08
N ILE A 181 -0.28 12.02 12.98
CA ILE A 181 0.87 11.16 12.71
C ILE A 181 0.56 10.22 11.54
N PHE A 182 -0.63 9.63 11.49
CA PHE A 182 -1.06 8.76 10.40
C PHE A 182 -1.03 9.48 9.04
N ILE A 183 -1.62 10.69 8.95
CA ILE A 183 -1.55 11.51 7.73
C ILE A 183 -0.10 11.88 7.40
N GLY A 184 0.71 12.21 8.39
CA GLY A 184 2.14 12.50 8.21
C GLY A 184 2.91 11.31 7.63
N VAL A 185 2.66 10.11 8.14
CA VAL A 185 3.28 8.87 7.64
C VAL A 185 2.83 8.58 6.20
N LEU A 186 1.53 8.73 5.89
CA LEU A 186 1.04 8.55 4.51
C LEU A 186 1.63 9.59 3.56
N THR A 187 1.77 10.85 4.01
CA THR A 187 2.42 11.90 3.23
C THR A 187 3.88 11.57 2.96
N LEU A 188 4.61 11.13 3.98
CA LEU A 188 6.00 10.71 3.86
C LEU A 188 6.14 9.51 2.89
N PHE A 189 5.28 8.51 3.02
CA PHE A 189 5.26 7.36 2.12
C PHE A 189 5.04 7.77 0.66
N SER A 190 4.03 8.61 0.39
CA SER A 190 3.74 9.12 -0.95
C SER A 190 4.89 9.98 -1.48
N LEU A 191 5.50 10.80 -0.62
CA LEU A 191 6.66 11.63 -0.96
C LEU A 191 7.86 10.77 -1.38
N VAL A 192 8.16 9.72 -0.63
CA VAL A 192 9.22 8.76 -0.97
C VAL A 192 8.93 8.11 -2.32
N LEU A 193 7.69 7.68 -2.58
CA LEU A 193 7.31 7.13 -3.88
C LEU A 193 7.57 8.12 -5.02
N TYR A 194 7.20 9.38 -4.87
CA TYR A 194 7.37 10.40 -5.92
C TYR A 194 8.83 10.81 -6.17
N ILE A 195 9.69 10.70 -5.16
CA ILE A 195 11.11 11.06 -5.29
C ILE A 195 11.95 9.88 -5.78
N VAL A 196 11.70 8.68 -5.23
CA VAL A 196 12.60 7.53 -5.41
C VAL A 196 12.21 6.68 -6.63
N VAL A 197 10.91 6.54 -6.89
CA VAL A 197 10.41 5.61 -7.91
C VAL A 197 10.61 6.14 -9.34
N PRO A 198 10.32 7.42 -9.67
CA PRO A 198 10.50 7.95 -11.02
C PRO A 198 11.99 8.07 -11.40
N ASN A 199 12.28 7.88 -12.70
CA ASN A 199 13.65 7.97 -13.20
C ASN A 199 14.10 9.44 -13.40
N ARG A 200 14.04 10.24 -12.35
CA ARG A 200 14.42 11.66 -12.37
C ARG A 200 14.91 12.13 -11.02
N LYS A 201 15.66 13.22 -11.00
CA LYS A 201 16.02 13.92 -9.77
C LYS A 201 14.95 14.96 -9.46
N SER A 202 14.33 14.87 -8.30
CA SER A 202 13.35 15.84 -7.82
C SER A 202 13.75 16.45 -6.48
N ARG A 203 13.14 17.60 -6.16
CA ARG A 203 13.32 18.28 -4.87
C ARG A 203 12.03 18.09 -4.05
N ILE A 204 12.19 17.81 -2.76
CA ILE A 204 11.09 17.58 -1.80
C ILE A 204 9.96 18.61 -1.93
N LYS A 205 10.32 19.90 -2.04
CA LYS A 205 9.35 21.00 -2.10
C LYS A 205 8.35 20.91 -3.26
N TYR A 206 8.74 20.27 -4.36
CA TYR A 206 7.88 20.13 -5.54
C TYR A 206 7.02 18.88 -5.51
N GLU A 207 7.40 17.87 -4.71
CA GLU A 207 6.65 16.64 -4.56
C GLU A 207 5.67 16.68 -3.37
N LEU A 208 5.88 17.62 -2.45
CA LEU A 208 5.08 17.74 -1.23
C LEU A 208 3.58 18.00 -1.49
N PRO A 209 3.16 18.89 -2.42
CA PRO A 209 1.73 19.16 -2.66
C PRO A 209 0.96 17.92 -3.07
N GLY A 210 1.47 17.14 -4.02
CA GLY A 210 0.85 15.89 -4.45
C GLY A 210 0.90 14.81 -3.37
N ALA A 211 1.96 14.76 -2.55
CA ALA A 211 2.05 13.81 -1.46
C ALA A 211 0.98 14.09 -0.39
N ILE A 212 0.76 15.36 -0.02
CA ILE A 212 -0.32 15.77 0.89
C ILE A 212 -1.69 15.45 0.27
N PHE A 213 -1.89 15.77 -1.01
CA PHE A 213 -3.12 15.44 -1.73
C PHE A 213 -3.40 13.94 -1.70
N THR A 214 -2.39 13.11 -1.94
CA THR A 214 -2.53 11.66 -1.92
C THR A 214 -2.88 11.13 -0.54
N ALA A 215 -2.21 11.61 0.51
CA ALA A 215 -2.48 11.20 1.88
C ALA A 215 -3.92 11.54 2.32
N LEU A 216 -4.35 12.78 2.04
CA LEU A 216 -5.72 13.22 2.32
C LEU A 216 -6.75 12.47 1.45
N GLY A 217 -6.48 12.33 0.16
CA GLY A 217 -7.34 11.62 -0.78
C GLY A 217 -7.54 10.15 -0.40
N TRP A 218 -6.48 9.44 -0.01
CA TRP A 218 -6.58 8.08 0.50
C TRP A 218 -7.40 7.99 1.79
N THR A 219 -7.17 8.92 2.72
CA THR A 219 -7.90 8.95 3.99
C THR A 219 -9.39 9.22 3.79
N ILE A 220 -9.73 10.25 3.01
CA ILE A 220 -11.12 10.63 2.72
C ILE A 220 -11.81 9.52 1.93
N PHE A 221 -11.18 9.01 0.87
CA PHE A 221 -11.75 7.96 0.05
C PHE A 221 -11.98 6.69 0.87
N SER A 222 -11.03 6.26 1.71
CA SER A 222 -11.16 5.08 2.56
C SER A 222 -12.32 5.23 3.54
N TYR A 223 -12.51 6.41 4.12
CA TYR A 223 -13.63 6.70 5.01
C TYR A 223 -14.99 6.59 4.29
N VAL A 224 -15.12 7.25 3.14
CA VAL A 224 -16.35 7.21 2.32
C VAL A 224 -16.62 5.78 1.82
N PHE A 225 -15.56 5.09 1.41
CA PHE A 225 -15.67 3.71 0.92
C PHE A 225 -16.09 2.73 2.01
N SER A 226 -15.62 2.91 3.25
CA SER A 226 -16.08 2.13 4.40
C SER A 226 -17.60 2.26 4.60
N ILE A 227 -18.12 3.48 4.56
CA ILE A 227 -19.57 3.71 4.65
C ILE A 227 -20.32 3.02 3.51
N TYR A 228 -19.79 3.09 2.29
CA TYR A 228 -20.41 2.41 1.14
C TYR A 228 -20.44 0.88 1.32
N VAL A 229 -19.36 0.28 1.80
CA VAL A 229 -19.29 -1.18 2.06
C VAL A 229 -20.28 -1.57 3.15
N ASP A 230 -20.37 -0.80 4.23
CA ASP A 230 -21.31 -1.06 5.33
C ASP A 230 -22.78 -1.01 4.87
N MET A 231 -23.11 -0.13 3.92
CA MET A 231 -24.44 -0.05 3.32
C MET A 231 -24.72 -1.16 2.30
N SER A 232 -23.71 -1.83 1.79
CA SER A 232 -23.79 -2.83 0.71
C SER A 232 -23.97 -4.26 1.20
N THR A 233 -24.67 -4.46 2.32
CA THR A 233 -24.87 -5.79 2.96
C THR A 233 -25.52 -6.82 2.03
N GLY A 234 -26.47 -6.39 1.18
CA GLY A 234 -27.15 -7.27 0.22
C GLY A 234 -26.20 -7.86 -0.83
N PHE A 235 -25.20 -7.11 -1.27
CA PHE A 235 -24.20 -7.60 -2.22
C PHE A 235 -23.29 -8.67 -1.58
N ALA A 236 -22.91 -8.47 -0.32
CA ALA A 236 -22.12 -9.43 0.43
C ALA A 236 -22.88 -10.77 0.66
N ILE A 237 -24.18 -10.71 0.88
CA ILE A 237 -25.04 -11.92 1.04
C ILE A 237 -25.11 -12.71 -0.27
N THR A 238 -25.22 -12.03 -1.41
CA THR A 238 -25.39 -12.68 -2.73
C THR A 238 -24.08 -13.29 -3.24
N TYR A 239 -22.95 -12.58 -3.09
CA TYR A 239 -21.65 -12.96 -3.66
C TYR A 239 -20.64 -13.49 -2.65
N GLY A 240 -20.94 -13.50 -1.36
CA GLY A 240 -20.08 -14.04 -0.31
C GLY A 240 -18.67 -13.46 -0.31
N SER A 241 -17.65 -14.31 -0.27
CA SER A 241 -16.23 -13.92 -0.26
C SER A 241 -15.78 -13.19 -1.54
N LEU A 242 -16.45 -13.43 -2.67
CA LEU A 242 -16.15 -12.76 -3.94
C LEU A 242 -16.46 -11.24 -3.84
N ALA A 243 -17.50 -10.86 -3.10
CA ALA A 243 -17.82 -9.46 -2.84
C ALA A 243 -16.67 -8.73 -2.16
N THR A 244 -16.06 -9.36 -1.16
CA THR A 244 -14.90 -8.79 -0.45
C THR A 244 -13.72 -8.57 -1.39
N LEU A 245 -13.42 -9.52 -2.26
CA LEU A 245 -12.33 -9.40 -3.23
C LEU A 245 -12.59 -8.25 -4.22
N VAL A 246 -13.83 -8.11 -4.71
CA VAL A 246 -14.22 -7.02 -5.61
C VAL A 246 -14.11 -5.68 -4.89
N PHE A 247 -14.56 -5.55 -3.63
CA PHE A 247 -14.44 -4.32 -2.87
C PHE A 247 -12.98 -3.92 -2.63
N ILE A 248 -12.12 -4.87 -2.24
CA ILE A 248 -10.68 -4.59 -2.09
C ILE A 248 -10.07 -4.14 -3.41
N MET A 249 -10.45 -4.77 -4.53
CA MET A 249 -9.96 -4.40 -5.85
C MET A 249 -10.36 -2.98 -6.26
N LEU A 250 -11.63 -2.60 -6.02
CA LEU A 250 -12.13 -1.26 -6.28
C LEU A 250 -11.45 -0.22 -5.39
N TRP A 251 -11.26 -0.55 -4.11
CA TRP A 251 -10.55 0.33 -3.16
C TRP A 251 -9.11 0.57 -3.59
N LEU A 252 -8.36 -0.48 -3.89
CA LEU A 252 -6.98 -0.38 -4.39
C LEU A 252 -6.91 0.40 -5.70
N TYR A 253 -7.83 0.15 -6.63
CA TYR A 253 -7.89 0.88 -7.89
C TYR A 253 -8.06 2.38 -7.68
N ALA A 254 -8.97 2.78 -6.80
CA ALA A 254 -9.17 4.19 -6.47
C ALA A 254 -7.95 4.79 -5.74
N CYS A 255 -7.34 4.06 -4.82
CA CYS A 255 -6.11 4.48 -4.15
C CYS A 255 -4.96 4.72 -5.13
N MET A 256 -4.79 3.83 -6.13
CA MET A 256 -3.78 4.02 -7.18
C MET A 256 -4.10 5.20 -8.09
N ASN A 257 -5.39 5.43 -8.43
CA ASN A 257 -5.78 6.64 -9.16
C ASN A 257 -5.42 7.92 -8.40
N VAL A 258 -5.72 7.97 -7.10
CA VAL A 258 -5.38 9.13 -6.25
C VAL A 258 -3.86 9.34 -6.22
N LEU A 259 -3.07 8.27 -6.16
CA LEU A 259 -1.59 8.34 -6.23
C LEU A 259 -1.13 8.99 -7.54
N PHE A 260 -1.60 8.51 -8.70
CA PHE A 260 -1.19 9.07 -9.98
C PHE A 260 -1.69 10.51 -10.20
N ILE A 261 -2.88 10.85 -9.71
CA ILE A 261 -3.38 12.22 -9.72
C ILE A 261 -2.51 13.14 -8.86
N GLY A 262 -2.05 12.67 -7.69
CA GLY A 262 -1.08 13.40 -6.87
C GLY A 262 0.24 13.65 -7.59
N ALA A 263 0.74 12.67 -8.34
CA ALA A 263 1.90 12.85 -9.20
C ALA A 263 1.66 13.89 -10.31
N GLU A 264 0.47 13.89 -10.92
CA GLU A 264 0.08 14.89 -11.93
C GLU A 264 0.06 16.31 -11.38
N ILE A 265 -0.44 16.48 -10.14
CA ILE A 265 -0.40 17.76 -9.42
C ILE A 265 1.06 18.20 -9.28
N ASN A 266 1.95 17.32 -8.85
CA ASN A 266 3.37 17.65 -8.71
C ASN A 266 4.02 18.01 -10.05
N ALA A 267 3.71 17.27 -11.12
CA ALA A 267 4.21 17.56 -12.47
C ALA A 267 3.78 18.96 -12.96
N HIS A 268 2.54 19.33 -12.67
CA HIS A 268 2.01 20.66 -13.00
C HIS A 268 2.74 21.77 -12.21
N PHE A 269 2.93 21.60 -10.90
CA PHE A 269 3.66 22.59 -10.08
C PHE A 269 5.13 22.74 -10.47
N GLN A 270 5.71 21.76 -11.15
CA GLN A 270 7.08 21.82 -11.65
C GLN A 270 7.19 22.45 -13.04
N GLY A 271 6.07 22.78 -13.66
CA GLY A 271 6.04 23.27 -15.04
C GLY A 271 6.50 22.24 -16.08
N ILE A 272 6.43 20.94 -15.75
CA ILE A 272 6.71 19.86 -16.68
C ILE A 272 5.57 19.76 -17.70
N ARG A 273 4.39 20.24 -17.29
CA ARG A 273 3.15 20.27 -18.08
C ARG A 273 2.33 21.53 -17.85
#